data_c828d5a60bf4714052424583cd3215ef
#
_entry.id   c828d5a60bf4714052424583cd3215ef
#
_cell.length_a   1.000
_cell.length_b   1.000
_cell.length_c   1.000
_cell.angle_alpha   90.00
_cell.angle_beta   90.00
_cell.angle_gamma   90.00
#
_symmetry.space_group_name_H-M   'P 1'
#
loop_
_entity.id
_entity.type
_entity.pdbx_description
1 polymer ?
#
loop_
_entity_poly.entity_id
_entity_poly.type
_entity_poly.pdbx_seq_one_letter_code
_entity_poly.pdbx_strand_id
1 'polypeptide(L)'
;LSPNLNSSSRVTTATVTAGSGANAPKQEVTITQRGLLSSEFAVGQVIADNGSLKGGIVFWVDGTNRGKAKIMSLDRENLAWSTAGTPASTGVDLSGDDGYTNTMALAALPNASEMPAIKFCMDKGTGWYWSGRKDLEQMFETYNGTTVANATNDNPNAITDFEKANRAAWDRVVSNAGGTIMNEAASSSTGDTYWACREASNGVNGFYVRFGKPISWSSATSKKSSLRYIRAVRSISK
;
A
#
# COMPACT_ATOMS: atom_id res chain seq x y z
N LEU A 1 9.97 -8.68 13.44
CA LEU A 1 9.02 -8.88 14.55
C LEU A 1 7.63 -8.40 14.13
N SER A 2 6.60 -9.25 14.31
CA SER A 2 5.21 -8.85 14.08
C SER A 2 4.81 -7.73 15.04
N PRO A 3 3.92 -6.81 14.64
CA PRO A 3 3.41 -5.77 15.53
C PRO A 3 2.84 -6.35 16.83
N ASN A 4 3.06 -5.66 17.94
CA ASN A 4 2.42 -6.01 19.21
C ASN A 4 1.06 -5.30 19.28
N LEU A 5 0.00 -6.03 19.00
CA LEU A 5 -1.38 -5.51 19.02
C LEU A 5 -2.01 -5.56 20.42
N ASN A 6 -1.32 -6.12 21.40
CA ASN A 6 -1.80 -6.16 22.79
C ASN A 6 -1.49 -4.85 23.52
N SER A 7 -2.25 -4.54 24.55
CA SER A 7 -2.02 -3.36 25.39
C SER A 7 -0.78 -3.47 26.29
N SER A 8 -0.33 -4.70 26.56
CA SER A 8 0.89 -4.96 27.34
C SER A 8 2.14 -5.05 26.46
N SER A 9 3.26 -4.57 26.97
CA SER A 9 4.55 -4.77 26.32
C SER A 9 4.93 -6.25 26.29
N ARG A 10 5.61 -6.67 25.22
CA ARG A 10 6.25 -7.99 25.16
C ARG A 10 7.76 -7.83 25.08
N VAL A 11 8.45 -8.76 25.71
CA VAL A 11 9.90 -8.80 25.73
C VAL A 11 10.35 -10.12 25.08
N THR A 12 11.35 -10.05 24.25
CA THR A 12 12.03 -11.22 23.67
C THR A 12 13.53 -11.00 23.67
N THR A 13 14.29 -12.09 23.70
CA THR A 13 15.74 -12.05 23.59
C THR A 13 16.16 -12.58 22.21
N ALA A 14 17.05 -11.88 21.56
CA ALA A 14 17.68 -12.31 20.33
C ALA A 14 19.18 -12.50 20.58
N THR A 15 19.74 -13.60 20.08
CA THR A 15 21.18 -13.83 20.12
C THR A 15 21.80 -13.35 18.82
N VAL A 16 22.71 -12.40 18.90
CA VAL A 16 23.52 -11.93 17.78
C VAL A 16 24.85 -12.67 17.80
N THR A 17 25.20 -13.32 16.70
CA THR A 17 26.45 -14.05 16.54
C THR A 17 27.34 -13.34 15.53
N ALA A 18 28.55 -12.99 15.91
CA ALA A 18 29.54 -12.37 15.04
C ALA A 18 30.43 -13.43 14.38
N GLY A 19 30.18 -13.72 13.09
CA GLY A 19 30.92 -14.71 12.32
C GLY A 19 30.27 -16.10 12.28
N SER A 20 30.95 -17.08 11.68
CA SER A 20 30.50 -18.45 11.52
C SER A 20 31.40 -19.41 12.33
N GLY A 21 30.82 -20.38 13.00
CA GLY A 21 31.53 -21.41 13.75
C GLY A 21 31.02 -21.57 15.18
N ALA A 22 31.35 -22.73 15.79
CA ALA A 22 30.86 -23.08 17.14
C ALA A 22 31.33 -22.11 18.25
N ASN A 23 32.47 -21.47 18.07
CA ASN A 23 33.06 -20.52 19.01
C ASN A 23 32.88 -19.05 18.64
N ALA A 24 32.02 -18.75 17.67
CA ALA A 24 31.74 -17.36 17.29
C ALA A 24 31.16 -16.58 18.49
N PRO A 25 31.65 -15.35 18.75
CA PRO A 25 31.14 -14.53 19.86
C PRO A 25 29.61 -14.32 19.72
N LYS A 26 28.92 -14.52 20.83
CA LYS A 26 27.47 -14.38 20.92
C LYS A 26 27.13 -13.29 21.92
N GLN A 27 26.19 -12.44 21.57
CA GLN A 27 25.64 -11.43 22.47
C GLN A 27 24.12 -11.56 22.50
N GLU A 28 23.57 -11.60 23.69
CA GLU A 28 22.12 -11.52 23.86
C GLU A 28 21.66 -10.06 23.85
N VAL A 29 20.65 -9.78 23.04
CA VAL A 29 20.01 -8.47 22.96
C VAL A 29 18.55 -8.62 23.39
N THR A 30 18.17 -7.93 24.44
CA THR A 30 16.78 -7.87 24.86
C THR A 30 16.02 -6.86 24.01
N ILE A 31 14.97 -7.32 23.35
CA ILE A 31 14.09 -6.49 22.53
C ILE A 31 12.77 -6.33 23.26
N THR A 32 12.45 -5.12 23.66
CA THR A 32 11.15 -4.78 24.26
C THR A 32 10.28 -4.11 23.24
N GLN A 33 9.15 -4.72 22.90
CA GLN A 33 8.15 -4.12 22.06
C GLN A 33 7.00 -3.60 22.93
N ARG A 34 6.83 -2.27 22.93
CA ARG A 34 5.77 -1.61 23.67
C ARG A 34 4.39 -2.11 23.22
N GLY A 35 3.47 -2.24 24.14
CA GLY A 35 2.07 -2.51 23.84
C GLY A 35 1.41 -1.36 23.11
N LEU A 36 0.34 -1.67 22.37
CA LEU A 36 -0.46 -0.70 21.65
C LEU A 36 -1.43 -0.01 22.63
N LEU A 37 -1.40 1.31 22.71
CA LEU A 37 -2.38 2.06 23.47
C LEU A 37 -3.74 2.03 22.75
N SER A 38 -4.84 2.14 23.48
CA SER A 38 -6.21 2.19 22.91
C SER A 38 -6.39 3.35 21.92
N SER A 39 -5.63 4.44 22.13
CA SER A 39 -5.60 5.62 21.27
C SER A 39 -4.66 5.49 20.04
N GLU A 40 -4.07 4.33 19.79
CA GLU A 40 -3.10 4.14 18.70
C GLU A 40 -3.57 3.08 17.71
N PHE A 41 -3.07 3.22 16.49
CA PHE A 41 -3.15 2.20 15.45
C PHE A 41 -1.84 1.41 15.32
N ALA A 42 -1.94 0.22 14.75
CA ALA A 42 -0.79 -0.58 14.36
C ALA A 42 -0.93 -1.07 12.92
N VAL A 43 0.17 -1.12 12.17
CA VAL A 43 0.22 -1.74 10.85
C VAL A 43 -0.20 -3.20 10.96
N GLY A 44 -1.07 -3.65 10.05
CA GLY A 44 -1.68 -4.98 10.08
C GLY A 44 -2.94 -5.09 10.94
N GLN A 45 -3.33 -4.03 11.66
CA GLN A 45 -4.60 -4.01 12.39
C GLN A 45 -5.78 -4.01 11.41
N VAL A 46 -6.72 -4.92 11.63
CA VAL A 46 -7.98 -4.99 10.87
C VAL A 46 -8.99 -4.03 11.49
N ILE A 47 -9.55 -3.18 10.67
CA ILE A 47 -10.67 -2.29 11.01
C ILE A 47 -11.93 -2.93 10.43
N ALA A 48 -12.88 -3.27 11.30
CA ALA A 48 -14.11 -3.92 10.89
C ALA A 48 -15.06 -2.99 10.13
N ASP A 49 -15.92 -3.59 9.30
CA ASP A 49 -17.10 -2.90 8.76
C ASP A 49 -18.00 -2.43 9.90
N ASN A 50 -18.57 -1.26 9.76
CA ASN A 50 -19.56 -0.73 10.71
C ASN A 50 -20.92 -0.44 10.06
N GLY A 51 -21.23 -1.16 8.98
CA GLY A 51 -22.49 -1.06 8.23
C GLY A 51 -22.49 0.02 7.16
N SER A 52 -22.19 1.27 7.49
CA SER A 52 -22.15 2.38 6.54
C SER A 52 -20.77 2.62 5.92
N LEU A 53 -19.72 2.10 6.54
CA LEU A 53 -18.34 2.24 6.10
C LEU A 53 -17.69 0.86 6.00
N LYS A 54 -17.08 0.59 4.86
CA LYS A 54 -16.28 -0.62 4.68
C LYS A 54 -15.05 -0.58 5.57
N GLY A 55 -14.71 -1.72 6.13
CA GLY A 55 -13.48 -1.92 6.88
C GLY A 55 -12.26 -2.09 5.97
N GLY A 56 -11.10 -2.30 6.59
CA GLY A 56 -9.85 -2.46 5.86
C GLY A 56 -8.71 -2.85 6.77
N ILE A 57 -7.49 -2.80 6.25
CA ILE A 57 -6.27 -3.11 6.99
C ILE A 57 -5.39 -1.87 7.07
N VAL A 58 -4.92 -1.56 8.27
CA VAL A 58 -3.95 -0.48 8.49
C VAL A 58 -2.64 -0.85 7.81
N PHE A 59 -2.24 -0.07 6.79
CA PHE A 59 -0.96 -0.24 6.11
C PHE A 59 0.05 0.85 6.47
N TRP A 60 -0.40 1.97 7.02
CA TRP A 60 0.46 3.06 7.44
C TRP A 60 -0.06 3.71 8.72
N VAL A 61 0.86 4.10 9.60
CA VAL A 61 0.57 4.83 10.85
C VAL A 61 1.49 6.04 10.90
N ASP A 62 0.93 7.19 11.27
CA ASP A 62 1.72 8.41 11.43
C ASP A 62 2.78 8.21 12.54
N GLY A 63 4.05 8.46 12.19
CA GLY A 63 5.17 8.26 13.11
C GLY A 63 5.17 9.25 14.28
N THR A 64 4.53 10.41 14.13
CA THR A 64 4.44 11.46 15.14
C THR A 64 3.13 11.41 15.93
N ASN A 65 2.06 10.93 15.30
CA ASN A 65 0.74 10.79 15.91
C ASN A 65 0.13 9.43 15.57
N ARG A 66 0.43 8.42 16.37
CA ARG A 66 -0.03 7.04 16.15
C ARG A 66 -1.55 6.85 16.24
N GLY A 67 -2.29 7.87 16.66
CA GLY A 67 -3.75 7.95 16.54
C GLY A 67 -4.24 8.27 15.13
N LYS A 68 -3.33 8.51 14.16
CA LYS A 68 -3.65 8.70 12.74
C LYS A 68 -3.05 7.58 11.90
N ALA A 69 -3.85 7.06 10.98
CA ALA A 69 -3.44 5.96 10.13
C ALA A 69 -4.13 6.01 8.76
N LYS A 70 -3.64 5.17 7.84
CA LYS A 70 -4.33 4.87 6.59
C LYS A 70 -4.66 3.38 6.52
N ILE A 71 -5.86 3.09 6.06
CA ILE A 71 -6.30 1.72 5.78
C ILE A 71 -6.44 1.53 4.26
N MET A 72 -6.15 0.32 3.81
CA MET A 72 -6.45 -0.13 2.45
C MET A 72 -7.69 -1.02 2.47
N SER A 73 -8.46 -1.02 1.37
CA SER A 73 -9.58 -1.93 1.20
C SER A 73 -9.12 -3.39 1.16
N LEU A 74 -9.99 -4.30 1.60
CA LEU A 74 -9.73 -5.75 1.54
C LEU A 74 -9.74 -6.28 0.10
N ASP A 75 -10.60 -5.74 -0.73
CA ASP A 75 -10.74 -6.06 -2.14
C ASP A 75 -9.88 -5.16 -3.03
N ARG A 76 -9.68 -5.62 -4.25
CA ARG A 76 -9.11 -4.88 -5.36
C ARG A 76 -9.84 -5.24 -6.64
N GLU A 77 -9.86 -4.35 -7.61
CA GLU A 77 -10.41 -4.63 -8.94
C GLU A 77 -9.41 -4.26 -10.04
N ASN A 78 -9.51 -4.96 -11.16
CA ASN A 78 -8.68 -4.72 -12.34
C ASN A 78 -9.50 -3.85 -13.32
N LEU A 79 -9.25 -2.54 -13.29
CA LEU A 79 -10.03 -1.52 -13.98
C LEU A 79 -9.15 -0.66 -14.89
N ALA A 80 -9.77 -0.08 -15.93
CA ALA A 80 -9.14 1.00 -16.67
C ALA A 80 -9.07 2.27 -15.81
N TRP A 81 -8.06 3.10 -16.03
CA TRP A 81 -8.00 4.45 -15.46
C TRP A 81 -9.16 5.31 -15.99
N SER A 82 -9.43 5.19 -17.30
CA SER A 82 -10.59 5.80 -17.97
C SER A 82 -11.11 4.88 -19.06
N THR A 83 -12.42 4.81 -19.21
CA THR A 83 -13.12 4.09 -20.28
C THR A 83 -13.47 4.98 -21.47
N ALA A 84 -13.09 6.27 -21.46
CA ALA A 84 -13.25 7.15 -22.60
C ALA A 84 -12.62 6.52 -23.86
N GLY A 85 -13.34 6.54 -24.95
CA GLY A 85 -12.87 5.94 -26.22
C GLY A 85 -11.57 6.56 -26.73
N THR A 86 -11.35 7.85 -26.46
CA THR A 86 -10.10 8.57 -26.69
C THR A 86 -9.70 9.25 -25.39
N PRO A 87 -8.85 8.60 -24.56
CA PRO A 87 -8.39 9.22 -23.34
C PRO A 87 -7.69 10.54 -23.62
N ALA A 88 -8.18 11.59 -22.98
CA ALA A 88 -7.61 12.93 -23.06
C ALA A 88 -7.22 13.42 -21.65
N SER A 89 -6.57 14.59 -21.58
CA SER A 89 -6.34 15.25 -20.31
C SER A 89 -7.67 15.53 -19.60
N THR A 90 -7.68 15.30 -18.29
CA THR A 90 -8.83 15.63 -17.44
C THR A 90 -9.02 17.14 -17.29
N GLY A 91 -7.99 17.93 -17.58
CA GLY A 91 -7.98 19.38 -17.37
C GLY A 91 -7.83 19.79 -15.90
N VAL A 92 -7.65 18.82 -14.98
CA VAL A 92 -7.42 19.09 -13.55
C VAL A 92 -5.94 18.88 -13.22
N ASP A 93 -5.44 19.66 -12.28
CA ASP A 93 -4.09 19.44 -11.76
C ASP A 93 -4.08 18.20 -10.83
N LEU A 94 -3.55 17.11 -11.36
CA LEU A 94 -3.33 15.84 -10.66
C LEU A 94 -1.84 15.58 -10.42
N SER A 95 -1.01 16.62 -10.42
CA SER A 95 0.45 16.50 -10.21
C SER A 95 0.80 16.13 -8.76
N GLY A 96 -0.09 16.42 -7.81
CA GLY A 96 0.05 16.05 -6.41
C GLY A 96 0.00 14.54 -6.18
N ASP A 97 0.71 14.08 -5.15
CA ASP A 97 0.75 12.68 -4.76
C ASP A 97 -0.36 12.29 -3.76
N ASP A 98 -1.26 13.25 -3.42
CA ASP A 98 -2.40 13.05 -2.51
C ASP A 98 -3.60 12.45 -3.25
N GLY A 99 -3.84 11.16 -3.02
CA GLY A 99 -4.95 10.43 -3.64
C GLY A 99 -6.32 10.97 -3.27
N TYR A 100 -6.52 11.46 -2.05
CA TYR A 100 -7.81 12.03 -1.64
C TYR A 100 -8.16 13.29 -2.44
N THR A 101 -7.26 14.26 -2.47
CA THR A 101 -7.46 15.50 -3.22
C THR A 101 -7.69 15.23 -4.70
N ASN A 102 -6.87 14.36 -5.30
CA ASN A 102 -7.00 13.99 -6.70
C ASN A 102 -8.34 13.29 -7.00
N THR A 103 -8.76 12.36 -6.12
CA THR A 103 -10.04 11.66 -6.28
C THR A 103 -11.22 12.63 -6.21
N MET A 104 -11.22 13.57 -5.28
CA MET A 104 -12.29 14.56 -5.16
C MET A 104 -12.35 15.48 -6.38
N ALA A 105 -11.19 15.91 -6.90
CA ALA A 105 -11.12 16.72 -8.10
C ALA A 105 -11.68 15.99 -9.34
N LEU A 106 -11.32 14.71 -9.52
CA LEU A 106 -11.82 13.87 -10.61
C LEU A 106 -13.32 13.56 -10.48
N ALA A 107 -13.79 13.31 -9.25
CA ALA A 107 -15.21 13.02 -9.00
C ALA A 107 -16.14 14.21 -9.28
N ALA A 108 -15.60 15.43 -9.25
CA ALA A 108 -16.34 16.64 -9.58
C ALA A 108 -16.48 16.90 -11.11
N LEU A 109 -15.79 16.12 -11.94
CA LEU A 109 -15.85 16.29 -13.39
C LEU A 109 -17.16 15.77 -13.98
N PRO A 110 -17.70 16.41 -15.05
CA PRO A 110 -18.90 15.94 -15.72
C PRO A 110 -18.79 14.50 -16.26
N ASN A 111 -17.59 14.07 -16.60
CA ASN A 111 -17.28 12.74 -17.13
C ASN A 111 -16.67 11.79 -16.08
N ALA A 112 -16.90 12.03 -14.80
CA ALA A 112 -16.42 11.15 -13.71
C ALA A 112 -16.87 9.69 -13.88
N SER A 113 -18.02 9.45 -14.50
CA SER A 113 -18.53 8.09 -14.80
C SER A 113 -17.65 7.29 -15.76
N GLU A 114 -16.78 7.94 -16.53
CA GLU A 114 -15.78 7.28 -17.39
C GLU A 114 -14.54 6.82 -16.63
N MET A 115 -14.49 7.07 -15.32
CA MET A 115 -13.36 6.70 -14.44
C MET A 115 -13.82 5.66 -13.39
N PRO A 116 -13.87 4.36 -13.74
CA PRO A 116 -14.46 3.33 -12.90
C PRO A 116 -13.74 3.17 -11.55
N ALA A 117 -12.47 3.55 -11.47
CA ALA A 117 -11.72 3.54 -10.22
C ALA A 117 -12.30 4.49 -9.15
N ILE A 118 -12.84 5.65 -9.56
CA ILE A 118 -13.49 6.58 -8.65
C ILE A 118 -14.73 5.93 -8.06
N LYS A 119 -15.59 5.36 -8.91
CA LYS A 119 -16.79 4.67 -8.45
C LYS A 119 -16.45 3.53 -7.50
N PHE A 120 -15.51 2.66 -7.86
CA PHE A 120 -15.06 1.55 -7.02
C PHE A 120 -14.63 2.01 -5.62
N CYS A 121 -13.90 3.11 -5.54
CA CYS A 121 -13.43 3.62 -4.25
C CYS A 121 -14.55 4.28 -3.45
N MET A 122 -15.37 5.12 -4.07
CA MET A 122 -16.41 5.89 -3.37
C MET A 122 -17.59 5.02 -2.93
N ASP A 123 -17.90 3.93 -3.63
CA ASP A 123 -18.94 2.97 -3.24
C ASP A 123 -18.64 2.26 -1.90
N LYS A 124 -17.42 2.35 -1.40
CA LYS A 124 -17.04 1.82 -0.07
C LYS A 124 -17.50 2.71 1.08
N GLY A 125 -17.99 3.91 0.79
CA GLY A 125 -18.50 4.86 1.77
C GLY A 125 -17.62 6.10 1.96
N THR A 126 -18.03 6.96 2.86
CA THR A 126 -17.39 8.27 3.07
C THR A 126 -15.91 8.16 3.43
N GLY A 127 -15.11 8.98 2.78
CA GLY A 127 -13.67 9.12 3.04
C GLY A 127 -12.80 8.05 2.35
N TRP A 128 -13.40 7.10 1.65
CA TRP A 128 -12.65 6.21 0.75
C TRP A 128 -12.30 6.94 -0.55
N TYR A 129 -11.09 6.74 -1.03
CA TYR A 129 -10.57 7.39 -2.21
C TYR A 129 -9.63 6.46 -3.00
N TRP A 130 -9.39 6.79 -4.23
CA TRP A 130 -8.44 6.10 -5.08
C TRP A 130 -7.01 6.43 -4.66
N SER A 131 -6.21 5.41 -4.39
CA SER A 131 -4.83 5.56 -3.91
C SER A 131 -4.01 6.51 -4.80
N GLY A 132 -3.39 7.49 -4.17
CA GLY A 132 -2.38 8.34 -4.79
C GLY A 132 -1.03 7.60 -4.89
N ARG A 133 -0.05 8.25 -5.52
CA ARG A 133 1.30 7.69 -5.61
C ARG A 133 1.89 7.41 -4.23
N LYS A 134 1.80 8.37 -3.31
CA LYS A 134 2.34 8.22 -1.96
C LYS A 134 1.67 7.09 -1.17
N ASP A 135 0.38 6.87 -1.36
CA ASP A 135 -0.32 5.76 -0.72
C ASP A 135 0.21 4.41 -1.20
N LEU A 136 0.42 4.27 -2.52
CA LEU A 136 0.97 3.05 -3.12
C LEU A 136 2.43 2.82 -2.71
N GLU A 137 3.24 3.87 -2.58
CA GLU A 137 4.60 3.78 -2.05
C GLU A 137 4.59 3.25 -0.61
N GLN A 138 3.74 3.79 0.26
CA GLN A 138 3.59 3.35 1.65
C GLN A 138 3.08 1.90 1.74
N MET A 139 2.11 1.51 0.90
CA MET A 139 1.67 0.10 0.81
C MET A 139 2.82 -0.82 0.38
N PHE A 140 3.61 -0.38 -0.62
CA PHE A 140 4.77 -1.13 -1.08
C PHE A 140 5.82 -1.30 0.02
N GLU A 141 6.16 -0.24 0.74
CA GLU A 141 7.12 -0.28 1.84
C GLU A 141 6.66 -1.26 2.94
N THR A 142 5.38 -1.22 3.29
CA THR A 142 4.79 -2.16 4.24
C THR A 142 4.83 -3.59 3.74
N TYR A 143 4.49 -3.81 2.47
CA TYR A 143 4.48 -5.14 1.84
C TYR A 143 5.88 -5.75 1.76
N ASN A 144 6.89 -4.96 1.45
CA ASN A 144 8.27 -5.45 1.30
C ASN A 144 9.09 -5.37 2.60
N GLY A 145 8.68 -4.55 3.57
CA GLY A 145 9.46 -4.29 4.79
C GLY A 145 10.71 -3.44 4.55
N THR A 146 10.82 -2.78 3.41
CA THR A 146 11.94 -1.92 3.03
C THR A 146 11.44 -0.62 2.43
N THR A 147 12.23 0.45 2.58
CA THR A 147 11.86 1.72 1.97
C THR A 147 12.01 1.66 0.45
N VAL A 148 11.25 2.52 -0.20
CA VAL A 148 11.31 2.76 -1.62
C VAL A 148 12.73 3.03 -2.11
N ALA A 149 13.46 3.90 -1.41
CA ALA A 149 14.84 4.26 -1.75
C ALA A 149 15.78 3.05 -1.72
N ASN A 150 15.63 2.16 -0.73
CA ASN A 150 16.46 0.96 -0.62
C ASN A 150 16.13 -0.09 -1.68
N ALA A 151 14.86 -0.21 -2.04
CA ALA A 151 14.42 -1.16 -3.05
C ALA A 151 14.91 -0.83 -4.48
N THR A 152 15.29 0.43 -4.74
CA THR A 152 15.87 0.84 -6.04
C THR A 152 17.38 0.63 -6.13
N ASN A 153 18.09 0.55 -5.00
CA ASN A 153 19.56 0.47 -4.94
C ASN A 153 20.07 -0.97 -4.90
N ASP A 154 19.27 -1.91 -4.39
CA ASP A 154 19.63 -3.32 -4.39
C ASP A 154 19.32 -3.96 -5.75
N ASN A 155 20.07 -5.02 -6.11
CA ASN A 155 19.93 -5.75 -7.37
C ASN A 155 18.47 -5.80 -7.83
N PRO A 156 18.10 -5.07 -8.89
CA PRO A 156 16.70 -4.86 -9.26
C PRO A 156 15.96 -6.16 -9.62
N ASN A 157 16.67 -7.24 -9.82
CA ASN A 157 16.11 -8.51 -10.29
C ASN A 157 15.97 -9.57 -9.18
N ALA A 158 16.39 -9.29 -7.95
CA ALA A 158 16.34 -10.27 -6.86
C ALA A 158 15.53 -9.73 -5.66
N ILE A 159 14.46 -10.46 -5.32
CA ILE A 159 13.74 -10.27 -4.06
C ILE A 159 14.56 -10.96 -2.98
N THR A 160 14.98 -10.22 -1.95
CA THR A 160 15.71 -10.78 -0.82
C THR A 160 14.84 -11.74 -0.01
N ASP A 161 15.46 -12.64 0.76
CA ASP A 161 14.69 -13.55 1.61
C ASP A 161 13.94 -12.81 2.72
N PHE A 162 14.46 -11.68 3.18
CA PHE A 162 13.75 -10.77 4.10
C PHE A 162 12.46 -10.24 3.47
N GLU A 163 12.53 -9.72 2.25
CA GLU A 163 11.35 -9.21 1.53
C GLU A 163 10.33 -10.32 1.24
N LYS A 164 10.78 -11.52 0.85
CA LYS A 164 9.89 -12.68 0.68
C LYS A 164 9.16 -13.03 1.97
N ALA A 165 9.87 -13.07 3.09
CA ALA A 165 9.28 -13.36 4.39
C ALA A 165 8.27 -12.28 4.81
N ASN A 166 8.58 -11.00 4.58
CA ASN A 166 7.69 -9.91 4.91
C ASN A 166 6.43 -9.91 4.03
N ARG A 167 6.58 -10.16 2.72
CA ARG A 167 5.43 -10.32 1.79
C ARG A 167 4.52 -11.45 2.24
N ALA A 168 5.08 -12.63 2.54
CA ALA A 168 4.30 -13.77 3.00
C ALA A 168 3.57 -13.48 4.32
N ALA A 169 4.20 -12.75 5.23
CA ALA A 169 3.58 -12.34 6.49
C ALA A 169 2.42 -11.36 6.25
N TRP A 170 2.61 -10.40 5.36
CA TRP A 170 1.58 -9.42 5.01
C TRP A 170 0.39 -10.07 4.26
N ASP A 171 0.67 -10.92 3.27
CA ASP A 171 -0.36 -11.66 2.54
C ASP A 171 -1.21 -12.54 3.46
N ARG A 172 -0.60 -13.11 4.51
CA ARG A 172 -1.34 -13.84 5.55
C ARG A 172 -2.27 -12.93 6.34
N VAL A 173 -1.83 -11.72 6.71
CA VAL A 173 -2.68 -10.74 7.39
C VAL A 173 -3.87 -10.38 6.51
N VAL A 174 -3.65 -10.09 5.24
CA VAL A 174 -4.69 -9.74 4.28
C VAL A 174 -5.68 -10.91 4.09
N SER A 175 -5.18 -12.12 3.87
CA SER A 175 -6.00 -13.32 3.67
C SER A 175 -6.83 -13.67 4.91
N ASN A 176 -6.24 -13.57 6.10
CA ASN A 176 -6.97 -13.83 7.36
C ASN A 176 -8.10 -12.81 7.60
N ALA A 177 -7.96 -11.60 7.05
CA ALA A 177 -9.03 -10.60 7.06
C ALA A 177 -10.07 -10.81 5.94
N GLY A 178 -9.95 -11.86 5.14
CA GLY A 178 -10.83 -12.14 4.00
C GLY A 178 -10.53 -11.27 2.77
N GLY A 179 -9.35 -10.66 2.71
CA GLY A 179 -8.96 -9.79 1.61
C GLY A 179 -8.19 -10.50 0.50
N THR A 180 -8.05 -9.81 -0.62
CA THR A 180 -7.22 -10.23 -1.75
C THR A 180 -5.78 -9.77 -1.54
N ILE A 181 -4.81 -10.65 -1.70
CA ILE A 181 -3.38 -10.37 -1.51
C ILE A 181 -2.87 -9.27 -2.45
N MET A 182 -1.73 -8.66 -2.10
CA MET A 182 -1.21 -7.50 -2.84
C MET A 182 -0.60 -7.89 -4.18
N ASN A 183 -0.01 -9.07 -4.30
CA ASN A 183 0.69 -9.49 -5.49
C ASN A 183 0.58 -11.00 -5.69
N GLU A 184 -0.18 -11.44 -6.69
CA GLU A 184 -0.32 -12.86 -7.02
C GLU A 184 0.95 -13.42 -7.68
N ALA A 185 1.73 -12.57 -8.33
CA ALA A 185 2.99 -12.92 -8.96
C ALA A 185 4.21 -12.71 -8.04
N ALA A 186 4.08 -13.05 -6.75
CA ALA A 186 5.07 -12.75 -5.70
C ALA A 186 6.52 -13.22 -6.00
N SER A 187 6.68 -14.15 -6.93
CA SER A 187 7.99 -14.68 -7.36
C SER A 187 8.52 -14.06 -8.65
N SER A 188 7.74 -13.22 -9.34
CA SER A 188 8.13 -12.70 -10.66
C SER A 188 8.57 -11.24 -10.61
N SER A 189 9.51 -10.90 -11.47
CA SER A 189 9.93 -9.51 -11.72
C SER A 189 8.79 -8.65 -12.30
N THR A 190 7.70 -9.28 -12.75
CA THR A 190 6.59 -8.58 -13.40
C THR A 190 5.52 -8.07 -12.46
N GLY A 191 5.46 -8.52 -11.21
CA GLY A 191 4.52 -8.09 -10.14
C GLY A 191 3.24 -7.37 -10.57
N ASP A 192 2.23 -7.44 -9.73
CA ASP A 192 0.97 -6.74 -9.98
C ASP A 192 1.17 -5.22 -10.07
N THR A 193 0.42 -4.58 -10.93
CA THR A 193 0.49 -3.14 -11.17
C THR A 193 -0.79 -2.46 -10.71
N TYR A 194 -0.63 -1.35 -10.00
CA TYR A 194 -1.72 -0.56 -9.45
C TYR A 194 -1.74 0.83 -10.07
N TRP A 195 -2.90 1.27 -10.54
CA TRP A 195 -3.10 2.64 -10.94
C TRP A 195 -2.98 3.60 -9.75
N ALA A 196 -2.20 4.66 -9.92
CA ALA A 196 -2.28 5.82 -9.05
C ALA A 196 -3.32 6.82 -9.56
N CYS A 197 -3.98 7.51 -8.64
CA CYS A 197 -4.86 8.64 -8.94
C CYS A 197 -4.03 9.86 -9.38
N ARG A 198 -3.30 9.68 -10.49
CA ARG A 198 -2.40 10.70 -11.06
C ARG A 198 -2.35 10.56 -12.57
N GLU A 199 -2.41 11.70 -13.26
CA GLU A 199 -2.32 11.80 -14.70
C GLU A 199 -0.90 12.18 -15.14
N ALA A 200 -0.44 11.61 -16.26
CA ALA A 200 0.80 12.05 -16.88
C ALA A 200 0.58 13.38 -17.64
N SER A 201 1.66 14.15 -17.79
CA SER A 201 1.62 15.47 -18.43
C SER A 201 1.07 15.48 -19.88
N ASN A 202 1.12 14.31 -20.56
CA ASN A 202 0.55 14.17 -21.91
C ASN A 202 -0.99 14.02 -21.94
N GLY A 203 -1.63 13.92 -20.76
CA GLY A 203 -3.07 13.75 -20.63
C GLY A 203 -3.65 12.40 -21.07
N VAL A 204 -2.91 11.60 -21.84
CA VAL A 204 -3.36 10.31 -22.40
C VAL A 204 -3.03 9.15 -21.47
N ASN A 205 -1.97 9.27 -20.69
CA ASN A 205 -1.47 8.23 -19.81
C ASN A 205 -1.80 8.52 -18.34
N GLY A 206 -1.99 7.47 -17.55
CA GLY A 206 -2.03 7.49 -16.10
C GLY A 206 -0.74 6.93 -15.51
N PHE A 207 -0.43 7.31 -14.27
CA PHE A 207 0.67 6.72 -13.51
C PHE A 207 0.25 5.40 -12.85
N TYR A 208 1.20 4.48 -12.75
CA TYR A 208 1.01 3.24 -12.01
C TYR A 208 2.26 2.86 -11.21
N VAL A 209 2.06 2.06 -10.18
CA VAL A 209 3.12 1.46 -9.36
C VAL A 209 3.11 -0.04 -9.58
N ARG A 210 4.30 -0.64 -9.76
CA ARG A 210 4.48 -2.09 -9.86
C ARG A 210 4.96 -2.63 -8.52
N PHE A 211 4.28 -3.65 -8.01
CA PHE A 211 4.63 -4.33 -6.77
C PHE A 211 5.65 -5.47 -6.95
N GLY A 212 6.26 -5.57 -8.12
CA GLY A 212 7.39 -6.45 -8.42
C GLY A 212 8.74 -5.77 -8.22
N LYS A 213 9.84 -6.43 -8.64
CA LYS A 213 11.16 -5.82 -8.78
C LYS A 213 11.60 -5.82 -10.25
N PRO A 214 12.27 -4.79 -10.74
CA PRO A 214 12.50 -3.52 -10.07
C PRO A 214 11.21 -2.73 -9.91
N ILE A 215 11.14 -1.97 -8.82
CA ILE A 215 10.05 -1.03 -8.66
C ILE A 215 10.20 0.05 -9.71
N SER A 216 9.21 0.21 -10.55
CA SER A 216 9.20 1.33 -11.46
C SER A 216 7.96 2.18 -11.17
N TRP A 217 8.18 3.32 -10.54
CA TRP A 217 7.10 4.24 -10.19
C TRP A 217 7.31 5.65 -10.67
N SER A 218 8.54 6.16 -10.75
CA SER A 218 8.77 7.58 -11.01
C SER A 218 8.47 8.01 -12.44
N SER A 219 8.38 7.06 -13.36
CA SER A 219 8.11 7.32 -14.77
C SER A 219 7.19 6.28 -15.42
N ALA A 220 6.66 5.35 -14.63
CA ALA A 220 5.81 4.31 -15.16
C ALA A 220 4.43 4.88 -15.49
N THR A 221 4.20 5.13 -16.77
CA THR A 221 2.91 5.57 -17.31
C THR A 221 2.39 4.58 -18.33
N SER A 222 1.09 4.51 -18.46
CA SER A 222 0.42 3.65 -19.44
C SER A 222 -0.85 4.31 -19.93
N LYS A 223 -1.33 3.88 -21.10
CA LYS A 223 -2.62 4.36 -21.63
C LYS A 223 -3.71 4.15 -20.59
N LYS A 224 -4.53 5.15 -20.36
CA LYS A 224 -5.62 5.13 -19.39
C LYS A 224 -6.64 4.01 -19.63
N SER A 225 -6.76 3.52 -20.87
CA SER A 225 -7.61 2.37 -21.22
C SER A 225 -7.03 1.00 -20.81
N SER A 226 -5.76 0.93 -20.40
CA SER A 226 -5.18 -0.34 -19.93
C SER A 226 -5.79 -0.75 -18.60
N LEU A 227 -5.95 -2.06 -18.38
CA LEU A 227 -6.42 -2.60 -17.11
C LEU A 227 -5.27 -2.73 -16.12
N ARG A 228 -5.48 -2.25 -14.90
CA ARG A 228 -4.59 -2.43 -13.75
C ARG A 228 -5.41 -2.48 -12.47
N TYR A 229 -4.81 -3.00 -11.42
CA TYR A 229 -5.49 -3.06 -10.14
C TYR A 229 -5.73 -1.67 -9.54
N ILE A 230 -6.86 -1.55 -8.88
CA ILE A 230 -7.22 -0.44 -8.01
C ILE A 230 -7.38 -0.97 -6.60
N ARG A 231 -6.82 -0.27 -5.64
CA ARG A 231 -7.06 -0.51 -4.22
C ARG A 231 -7.43 0.82 -3.56
N ALA A 232 -8.57 0.84 -2.91
CA ALA A 232 -9.04 2.04 -2.24
C ALA A 232 -8.28 2.26 -0.93
N VAL A 233 -8.17 3.53 -0.55
CA VAL A 233 -7.53 3.99 0.69
C VAL A 233 -8.48 4.88 1.46
N ARG A 234 -8.35 4.88 2.79
CA ARG A 234 -9.03 5.80 3.68
C ARG A 234 -8.11 6.22 4.81
N SER A 235 -8.07 7.52 5.09
CA SER A 235 -7.44 8.05 6.29
C SER A 235 -8.38 7.92 7.48
N ILE A 236 -7.85 7.49 8.64
CA ILE A 236 -8.60 7.28 9.88
C ILE A 236 -7.89 7.93 11.05
N SER A 237 -8.66 8.30 12.08
CA SER A 237 -8.15 8.82 13.35
C SER A 237 -8.95 8.26 14.52
N LYS A 238 -8.29 8.13 15.69
CA LYS A 238 -8.88 7.79 16.99
C LYS A 238 -9.12 9.04 17.82
#